data_798e162e0b2026f2ed5edcd898d4f020
#
_entry.id   798e162e0b2026f2ed5edcd898d4f020
#
_cell.length_a   1.000
_cell.length_b   1.000
_cell.length_c   1.000
_cell.angle_alpha   90.00
_cell.angle_beta   90.00
_cell.angle_gamma   90.00
#
_symmetry.space_group_name_H-M   'P 1'
#
loop_
_entity.id
_entity.type
_entity.pdbx_description
1 polymer ?
#
loop_
_entity_poly.entity_id
_entity_poly.type
_entity_poly.pdbx_seq_one_letter_code
_entity_poly.pdbx_strand_id
1 'polypeptide(L)'
;SPPPWLRHWAAATVALLFALLLLGAVVTSFRVGMADPIWPTRPWHLAVIDWLEQSRGFLIEHTHRVAGFAVGGAVTILALGLWLTERRPLLKWGGAAALVALLAAFGQLHGTLIKQQRLFNAALDIAPPAAPHVSAVPPTPDWLLAAGPTTAALLIVAAITLAAMRLGTPGRGLRALAVVLLVAVMIQGLLGGLRVYLNALFGTDLATIHGIFSQIVVALAVAVLVGTSPRRMADDLWAPSRRTIRWAIVTAAVVFGQVITGAVLRHTTSPLGPRLHLLLAFAVVAATIVVGRQLADAPRAIRRLKIALHALVGVQVLLGVEAWLSKFAEGPAAAAFRRVTEADAALRTAHTLTGYAIFAVAIGLALVVLRHRVAPTRSPKSDIRGLRQVPVEVVV
;
A
#
# COMPACT_ATOMS: atom_id res chain seq x y z
N SER A 1 7.82 -14.27 -18.65
CA SER A 1 8.07 -13.13 -17.73
C SER A 1 7.57 -11.83 -18.38
N PRO A 2 7.06 -10.88 -17.63
CA PRO A 2 6.73 -9.57 -18.16
C PRO A 2 7.99 -8.84 -18.66
N PRO A 3 7.86 -7.85 -19.57
CA PRO A 3 8.96 -7.04 -20.04
C PRO A 3 9.76 -6.39 -18.90
N PRO A 4 11.10 -6.22 -19.03
CA PRO A 4 11.95 -5.70 -17.94
C PRO A 4 11.53 -4.31 -17.43
N TRP A 5 11.04 -3.43 -18.30
CA TRP A 5 10.60 -2.09 -17.93
C TRP A 5 9.47 -2.10 -16.88
N LEU A 6 8.56 -3.10 -16.92
CA LEU A 6 7.49 -3.22 -15.92
C LEU A 6 8.02 -3.49 -14.52
N ARG A 7 9.14 -4.22 -14.40
CA ARG A 7 9.81 -4.39 -13.11
C ARG A 7 10.39 -3.09 -12.59
N HIS A 8 11.09 -2.35 -13.46
CA HIS A 8 11.66 -1.05 -13.06
C HIS A 8 10.55 -0.07 -12.70
N TRP A 9 9.45 -0.08 -13.47
CA TRP A 9 8.28 0.74 -13.18
C TRP A 9 7.61 0.34 -11.85
N ALA A 10 7.47 -0.95 -11.56
CA ALA A 10 6.96 -1.42 -10.26
C ALA A 10 7.87 -0.97 -9.10
N ALA A 11 9.19 -1.03 -9.27
CA ALA A 11 10.13 -0.53 -8.27
C ALA A 11 10.01 0.99 -8.07
N ALA A 12 9.90 1.76 -9.16
CA ALA A 12 9.66 3.20 -9.11
C ALA A 12 8.32 3.54 -8.44
N THR A 13 7.27 2.77 -8.73
CA THR A 13 5.95 2.91 -8.08
C THR A 13 6.04 2.67 -6.57
N VAL A 14 6.77 1.65 -6.12
CA VAL A 14 7.00 1.40 -4.69
C VAL A 14 7.79 2.54 -4.06
N ALA A 15 8.84 3.05 -4.72
CA ALA A 15 9.62 4.20 -4.22
C ALA A 15 8.75 5.46 -4.09
N LEU A 16 7.93 5.75 -5.11
CA LEU A 16 6.99 6.88 -5.09
C LEU A 16 5.92 6.72 -3.99
N LEU A 17 5.45 5.49 -3.77
CA LEU A 17 4.54 5.18 -2.66
C LEU A 17 5.19 5.45 -1.29
N PHE A 18 6.49 5.12 -1.11
CA PHE A 18 7.21 5.46 0.11
C PHE A 18 7.41 6.98 0.29
N ALA A 19 7.63 7.72 -0.79
CA ALA A 19 7.64 9.19 -0.74
C ALA A 19 6.27 9.75 -0.31
N LEU A 20 5.16 9.20 -0.83
CA LEU A 20 3.81 9.56 -0.41
C LEU A 20 3.56 9.23 1.07
N LEU A 21 4.03 8.06 1.54
CA LEU A 21 3.92 7.66 2.96
C LEU A 21 4.73 8.59 3.88
N LEU A 22 5.92 9.02 3.44
CA LEU A 22 6.72 10.01 4.16
C LEU A 22 5.93 11.32 4.32
N LEU A 23 5.37 11.85 3.22
CA LEU A 23 4.55 13.07 3.26
C LEU A 23 3.33 12.89 4.16
N GLY A 24 2.62 11.77 4.10
CA GLY A 24 1.50 11.44 4.98
C GLY A 24 1.90 11.34 6.46
N ALA A 25 3.10 10.81 6.74
CA ALA A 25 3.65 10.78 8.08
C ALA A 25 3.99 12.18 8.60
N VAL A 26 4.51 13.05 7.74
CA VAL A 26 4.76 14.47 8.05
C VAL A 26 3.45 15.22 8.33
N VAL A 27 2.43 15.09 7.45
CA VAL A 27 1.08 15.66 7.66
C VAL A 27 0.55 15.31 9.05
N THR A 28 0.65 14.05 9.45
CA THR A 28 0.13 13.59 10.73
C THR A 28 1.01 14.04 11.90
N SER A 29 2.34 14.05 11.75
CA SER A 29 3.28 14.44 12.81
C SER A 29 3.15 15.92 13.15
N PHE A 30 2.94 16.77 12.17
CA PHE A 30 2.67 18.20 12.35
C PHE A 30 1.18 18.52 12.67
N ARG A 31 0.29 17.52 12.64
CA ARG A 31 -1.15 17.68 12.87
C ARG A 31 -1.83 18.64 11.88
N VAL A 32 -1.36 18.70 10.64
CA VAL A 32 -1.82 19.63 9.59
C VAL A 32 -2.76 18.97 8.57
N GLY A 33 -3.36 17.83 8.89
CA GLY A 33 -4.20 17.08 7.96
C GLY A 33 -5.59 17.69 7.66
N MET A 34 -5.82 18.93 8.05
CA MET A 34 -7.01 19.72 7.73
C MET A 34 -6.63 21.17 7.35
N ALA A 35 -5.36 21.39 7.01
CA ALA A 35 -4.86 22.72 6.62
C ALA A 35 -5.32 23.13 5.22
N ASP A 36 -5.58 22.15 4.32
CA ASP A 36 -6.22 22.33 3.02
C ASP A 36 -7.66 21.79 3.10
N PRO A 37 -8.67 22.66 3.35
CA PRO A 37 -10.05 22.24 3.60
C PRO A 37 -10.80 21.86 2.32
N ILE A 38 -10.21 22.11 1.13
CA ILE A 38 -10.90 21.91 -0.15
C ILE A 38 -10.69 20.48 -0.61
N TRP A 39 -11.75 19.67 -0.57
CA TRP A 39 -11.81 18.36 -1.19
C TRP A 39 -13.24 18.13 -1.73
N PRO A 40 -13.42 17.47 -2.88
CA PRO A 40 -12.40 16.97 -3.80
C PRO A 40 -11.74 18.08 -4.63
N THR A 41 -10.45 17.91 -4.97
CA THR A 41 -9.65 18.82 -5.80
C THR A 41 -9.36 18.21 -7.17
N ARG A 42 -9.36 19.02 -8.21
CA ARG A 42 -8.90 18.57 -9.54
C ARG A 42 -7.36 18.51 -9.56
N PRO A 43 -6.74 17.47 -10.19
CA PRO A 43 -5.28 17.32 -10.18
C PRO A 43 -4.54 18.55 -10.71
N TRP A 44 -5.06 19.20 -11.77
CA TRP A 44 -4.42 20.39 -12.36
C TRP A 44 -4.51 21.64 -11.48
N HIS A 45 -5.49 21.73 -10.58
CA HIS A 45 -5.55 22.82 -9.60
C HIS A 45 -4.44 22.72 -8.56
N LEU A 46 -3.90 21.52 -8.33
CA LEU A 46 -2.78 21.31 -7.42
C LEU A 46 -1.49 22.00 -7.91
N ALA A 47 -1.37 22.26 -9.20
CA ALA A 47 -0.21 22.93 -9.79
C ALA A 47 -0.37 24.46 -9.93
N VAL A 48 -1.58 25.01 -9.74
CA VAL A 48 -1.93 26.40 -10.06
C VAL A 48 -2.12 27.26 -8.81
N ILE A 49 -1.62 26.83 -7.65
CA ILE A 49 -1.65 27.62 -6.41
C ILE A 49 -0.41 28.51 -6.32
N ASP A 50 -0.55 29.64 -5.64
CA ASP A 50 0.61 30.43 -5.26
C ASP A 50 1.28 29.78 -4.04
N TRP A 51 2.41 29.08 -4.31
CA TRP A 51 3.14 28.32 -3.29
C TRP A 51 3.81 29.22 -2.25
N LEU A 52 4.08 30.49 -2.60
CA LEU A 52 4.78 31.44 -1.73
C LEU A 52 3.85 32.08 -0.69
N GLU A 53 2.57 32.21 -1.02
CA GLU A 53 1.58 32.84 -0.15
C GLU A 53 0.89 31.86 0.80
N GLN A 54 1.10 30.55 0.63
CA GLN A 54 0.42 29.55 1.43
C GLN A 54 1.08 29.30 2.79
N SER A 55 0.28 28.94 3.78
CA SER A 55 0.78 28.51 5.08
C SER A 55 1.59 27.20 4.94
N ARG A 56 2.59 27.02 5.82
CA ARG A 56 3.39 25.78 5.85
C ARG A 56 2.53 24.51 5.99
N GLY A 57 1.48 24.58 6.82
CA GLY A 57 0.57 23.45 7.03
C GLY A 57 -0.18 23.08 5.74
N PHE A 58 -0.67 24.09 5.03
CA PHE A 58 -1.32 23.91 3.73
C PHE A 58 -0.36 23.23 2.73
N LEU A 59 0.85 23.75 2.59
CA LEU A 59 1.84 23.21 1.65
C LEU A 59 2.17 21.73 1.93
N ILE A 60 2.33 21.36 3.21
CA ILE A 60 2.61 19.98 3.61
C ILE A 60 1.45 19.06 3.18
N GLU A 61 0.20 19.43 3.49
CA GLU A 61 -0.97 18.61 3.13
C GLU A 61 -1.20 18.58 1.62
N HIS A 62 -1.07 19.73 0.96
CA HIS A 62 -1.26 19.85 -0.48
C HIS A 62 -0.24 19.02 -1.28
N THR A 63 1.04 19.06 -0.89
CA THR A 63 2.09 18.23 -1.50
C THR A 63 1.81 16.74 -1.34
N HIS A 64 1.27 16.32 -0.18
CA HIS A 64 0.83 14.95 0.03
C HIS A 64 -0.27 14.55 -0.98
N ARG A 65 -1.23 15.43 -1.25
CA ARG A 65 -2.30 15.18 -2.24
C ARG A 65 -1.75 15.07 -3.67
N VAL A 66 -0.82 15.97 -4.06
CA VAL A 66 -0.12 15.90 -5.37
C VAL A 66 0.58 14.55 -5.53
N ALA A 67 1.33 14.12 -4.51
CA ALA A 67 2.01 12.84 -4.52
C ALA A 67 1.01 11.65 -4.62
N GLY A 68 -0.18 11.78 -4.02
CA GLY A 68 -1.27 10.80 -4.14
C GLY A 68 -1.73 10.61 -5.58
N PHE A 69 -1.94 11.70 -6.34
CA PHE A 69 -2.26 11.63 -7.77
C PHE A 69 -1.12 11.03 -8.58
N ALA A 70 0.13 11.36 -8.28
CA ALA A 70 1.30 10.79 -8.95
C ALA A 70 1.38 9.25 -8.73
N VAL A 71 1.13 8.76 -7.52
CA VAL A 71 1.02 7.32 -7.23
C VAL A 71 -0.14 6.69 -8.01
N GLY A 72 -1.30 7.34 -8.06
CA GLY A 72 -2.44 6.89 -8.86
C GLY A 72 -2.08 6.71 -10.34
N GLY A 73 -1.41 7.70 -10.93
CA GLY A 73 -0.89 7.63 -12.31
C GLY A 73 0.11 6.50 -12.51
N ALA A 74 1.08 6.35 -11.59
CA ALA A 74 2.09 5.30 -11.66
C ALA A 74 1.48 3.89 -11.60
N VAL A 75 0.50 3.67 -10.72
CA VAL A 75 -0.23 2.40 -10.60
C VAL A 75 -1.10 2.14 -11.83
N THR A 76 -1.71 3.17 -12.39
CA THR A 76 -2.48 3.06 -13.65
C THR A 76 -1.60 2.57 -14.80
N ILE A 77 -0.43 3.18 -15.00
CA ILE A 77 0.53 2.77 -16.03
C ILE A 77 0.99 1.32 -15.79
N LEU A 78 1.23 0.95 -14.52
CA LEU A 78 1.62 -0.41 -14.16
C LEU A 78 0.51 -1.42 -14.47
N ALA A 79 -0.73 -1.13 -14.12
CA ALA A 79 -1.88 -2.01 -14.36
C ALA A 79 -2.14 -2.18 -15.86
N LEU A 80 -2.19 -1.10 -16.62
CA LEU A 80 -2.35 -1.13 -18.07
C LEU A 80 -1.17 -1.86 -18.74
N GLY A 81 0.08 -1.55 -18.36
CA GLY A 81 1.27 -2.17 -18.90
C GLY A 81 1.28 -3.69 -18.66
N LEU A 82 0.92 -4.16 -17.48
CA LEU A 82 0.78 -5.59 -17.18
C LEU A 82 -0.37 -6.22 -17.97
N TRP A 83 -1.50 -5.53 -18.09
CA TRP A 83 -2.62 -6.04 -18.86
C TRP A 83 -2.28 -6.19 -20.34
N LEU A 84 -1.56 -5.25 -20.92
CA LEU A 84 -1.11 -5.29 -22.32
C LEU A 84 -0.12 -6.44 -22.63
N THR A 85 0.40 -7.13 -21.61
CA THR A 85 1.17 -8.38 -21.81
C THR A 85 0.31 -9.60 -22.12
N GLU A 86 -1.03 -9.51 -22.08
CA GLU A 86 -1.92 -10.59 -22.44
C GLU A 86 -1.77 -10.94 -23.94
N ARG A 87 -1.71 -12.25 -24.25
CA ARG A 87 -1.50 -12.73 -25.60
C ARG A 87 -2.77 -12.85 -26.42
N ARG A 88 -3.92 -13.08 -25.78
CA ARG A 88 -5.21 -13.20 -26.43
C ARG A 88 -5.77 -11.82 -26.77
N PRO A 89 -5.96 -11.44 -28.05
CA PRO A 89 -6.32 -10.09 -28.45
C PRO A 89 -7.61 -9.58 -27.77
N LEU A 90 -8.62 -10.43 -27.71
CA LEU A 90 -9.92 -10.07 -27.10
C LEU A 90 -9.77 -9.71 -25.60
N LEU A 91 -9.02 -10.52 -24.83
CA LEU A 91 -8.79 -10.24 -23.42
C LEU A 91 -7.85 -9.06 -23.23
N LYS A 92 -6.83 -8.92 -24.08
CA LYS A 92 -5.86 -7.82 -24.03
C LYS A 92 -6.57 -6.47 -24.20
N TRP A 93 -7.26 -6.30 -25.30
CA TRP A 93 -7.89 -5.02 -25.61
C TRP A 93 -9.17 -4.78 -24.82
N GLY A 94 -9.96 -5.85 -24.57
CA GLY A 94 -11.13 -5.76 -23.69
C GLY A 94 -10.76 -5.36 -22.26
N GLY A 95 -9.69 -5.93 -21.69
CA GLY A 95 -9.21 -5.57 -20.36
C GLY A 95 -8.60 -4.17 -20.31
N ALA A 96 -7.83 -3.76 -21.31
CA ALA A 96 -7.30 -2.40 -21.39
C ALA A 96 -8.42 -1.37 -21.49
N ALA A 97 -9.41 -1.61 -22.37
CA ALA A 97 -10.59 -0.76 -22.51
C ALA A 97 -11.42 -0.67 -21.22
N ALA A 98 -11.62 -1.81 -20.54
CA ALA A 98 -12.32 -1.85 -19.26
C ALA A 98 -11.60 -1.05 -18.15
N LEU A 99 -10.27 -1.13 -18.08
CA LEU A 99 -9.48 -0.32 -17.15
C LEU A 99 -9.60 1.19 -17.47
N VAL A 100 -9.54 1.56 -18.74
CA VAL A 100 -9.74 2.97 -19.16
C VAL A 100 -11.16 3.44 -18.83
N ALA A 101 -12.18 2.60 -19.10
CA ALA A 101 -13.57 2.91 -18.73
C ALA A 101 -13.75 3.08 -17.23
N LEU A 102 -13.10 2.23 -16.42
CA LEU A 102 -13.10 2.36 -14.96
C LEU A 102 -12.49 3.69 -14.50
N LEU A 103 -11.35 4.08 -15.05
CA LEU A 103 -10.72 5.36 -14.74
C LEU A 103 -11.57 6.56 -15.15
N ALA A 104 -12.20 6.50 -16.32
CA ALA A 104 -13.11 7.53 -16.80
C ALA A 104 -14.36 7.66 -15.89
N ALA A 105 -14.98 6.53 -15.54
CA ALA A 105 -16.13 6.49 -14.64
C ALA A 105 -15.76 7.00 -13.23
N PHE A 106 -14.58 6.64 -12.72
CA PHE A 106 -14.08 7.16 -11.44
C PHE A 106 -13.82 8.67 -11.51
N GLY A 107 -13.27 9.17 -12.62
CA GLY A 107 -13.12 10.61 -12.87
C GLY A 107 -14.44 11.36 -12.89
N GLN A 108 -15.50 10.77 -13.48
CA GLN A 108 -16.87 11.32 -13.45
C GLN A 108 -17.43 11.36 -12.02
N LEU A 109 -17.27 10.26 -11.25
CA LEU A 109 -17.67 10.22 -9.84
C LEU A 109 -16.99 11.34 -9.05
N HIS A 110 -15.67 11.48 -9.22
CA HIS A 110 -14.89 12.53 -8.57
C HIS A 110 -15.38 13.94 -8.97
N GLY A 111 -15.66 14.15 -10.26
CA GLY A 111 -16.24 15.42 -10.77
C GLY A 111 -17.60 15.74 -10.17
N THR A 112 -18.45 14.74 -9.98
CA THR A 112 -19.76 14.89 -9.33
C THR A 112 -19.60 15.29 -7.87
N LEU A 113 -18.70 14.66 -7.13
CA LEU A 113 -18.40 15.03 -5.74
C LEU A 113 -17.88 16.48 -5.62
N ILE A 114 -17.03 16.93 -6.55
CA ILE A 114 -16.59 18.33 -6.64
C ILE A 114 -17.77 19.28 -6.80
N LYS A 115 -18.67 18.97 -7.75
CA LYS A 115 -19.85 19.81 -8.02
C LYS A 115 -20.76 19.92 -6.80
N GLN A 116 -21.05 18.79 -6.16
CA GLN A 116 -21.88 18.75 -4.95
C GLN A 116 -21.27 19.55 -3.80
N GLN A 117 -19.95 19.41 -3.56
CA GLN A 117 -19.28 20.17 -2.52
C GLN A 117 -19.37 21.68 -2.76
N ARG A 118 -19.22 22.13 -4.02
CA ARG A 118 -19.37 23.55 -4.37
C ARG A 118 -20.77 24.06 -4.12
N LEU A 119 -21.80 23.29 -4.50
CA LEU A 119 -23.19 23.64 -4.27
C LEU A 119 -23.52 23.72 -2.77
N PHE A 120 -22.99 22.79 -1.98
CA PHE A 120 -23.13 22.79 -0.54
C PHE A 120 -22.48 24.00 0.11
N ASN A 121 -21.24 24.33 -0.26
CA ASN A 121 -20.55 25.53 0.27
C ASN A 121 -21.28 26.81 -0.12
N ALA A 122 -21.74 26.94 -1.37
CA ALA A 122 -22.52 28.09 -1.80
C ALA A 122 -23.85 28.24 -1.03
N ALA A 123 -24.49 27.13 -0.68
CA ALA A 123 -25.71 27.15 0.14
C ALA A 123 -25.43 27.60 1.59
N LEU A 124 -24.27 27.23 2.14
CA LEU A 124 -23.84 27.67 3.48
C LEU A 124 -23.51 29.18 3.51
N ASP A 125 -22.90 29.72 2.45
CA ASP A 125 -22.56 31.15 2.34
C ASP A 125 -23.81 32.06 2.25
N ILE A 126 -24.93 31.51 1.76
CA ILE A 126 -26.21 32.22 1.63
C ILE A 126 -27.07 32.09 2.91
N ALA A 127 -26.81 31.07 3.76
CA ALA A 127 -27.61 30.82 4.95
C ALA A 127 -27.37 31.91 6.02
N PRO A 128 -28.44 32.49 6.64
CA PRO A 128 -28.28 33.46 7.69
C PRO A 128 -27.58 32.82 8.92
N PRO A 129 -26.77 33.61 9.70
CA PRO A 129 -25.95 33.08 10.80
C PRO A 129 -26.71 32.36 11.93
N ALA A 130 -28.04 32.46 11.95
CA ALA A 130 -28.92 31.90 12.97
C ALA A 130 -29.71 30.66 12.48
N ALA A 131 -29.44 30.12 11.29
CA ALA A 131 -30.13 28.91 10.83
C ALA A 131 -29.74 27.72 11.71
N PRO A 132 -30.68 26.97 12.33
CA PRO A 132 -30.37 25.80 13.12
C PRO A 132 -29.71 24.78 12.19
N HIS A 133 -28.53 24.34 12.60
CA HIS A 133 -27.70 23.26 12.04
C HIS A 133 -28.26 22.64 10.74
N VAL A 134 -27.95 23.23 9.61
CA VAL A 134 -28.15 22.57 8.33
C VAL A 134 -27.31 21.29 8.41
N SER A 135 -28.00 20.16 8.43
CA SER A 135 -27.38 18.86 8.46
C SER A 135 -26.28 18.83 7.38
N ALA A 136 -25.03 18.70 7.80
CA ALA A 136 -23.87 18.74 6.93
C ALA A 136 -23.78 17.54 5.94
N VAL A 137 -24.89 16.85 5.72
CA VAL A 137 -25.00 15.73 4.78
C VAL A 137 -25.59 16.26 3.47
N PRO A 138 -24.81 16.26 2.37
CA PRO A 138 -25.35 16.65 1.05
C PRO A 138 -26.51 15.75 0.67
N PRO A 139 -27.46 16.27 -0.13
CA PRO A 139 -28.56 15.46 -0.63
C PRO A 139 -28.04 14.23 -1.38
N THR A 140 -28.44 13.07 -0.92
CA THR A 140 -27.94 11.75 -1.28
C THR A 140 -28.23 11.25 -2.73
N PRO A 141 -29.20 11.79 -3.52
CA PRO A 141 -29.59 11.14 -4.78
C PRO A 141 -28.53 11.14 -5.89
N ASP A 142 -27.81 12.26 -6.06
CA ASP A 142 -26.95 12.44 -7.25
C ASP A 142 -25.64 11.64 -7.19
N TRP A 143 -25.08 11.39 -6.01
CA TRP A 143 -23.86 10.60 -5.91
C TRP A 143 -24.10 9.09 -6.14
N LEU A 144 -25.31 8.58 -5.78
CA LEU A 144 -25.69 7.20 -6.09
C LEU A 144 -25.82 6.97 -7.60
N LEU A 145 -26.38 7.93 -8.32
CA LEU A 145 -26.44 7.89 -9.79
C LEU A 145 -25.02 7.97 -10.40
N ALA A 146 -24.15 8.82 -9.85
CA ALA A 146 -22.76 8.94 -10.31
C ALA A 146 -21.91 7.70 -9.97
N ALA A 147 -22.21 6.96 -8.91
CA ALA A 147 -21.55 5.71 -8.58
C ALA A 147 -21.89 4.56 -9.51
N GLY A 148 -23.07 4.58 -10.17
CA GLY A 148 -23.53 3.54 -11.09
C GLY A 148 -22.52 3.20 -12.20
N PRO A 149 -22.02 4.17 -12.99
CA PRO A 149 -21.01 3.93 -14.02
C PRO A 149 -19.71 3.33 -13.47
N THR A 150 -19.25 3.79 -12.30
CA THR A 150 -18.04 3.27 -11.63
C THR A 150 -18.26 1.82 -11.20
N THR A 151 -19.42 1.51 -10.62
CA THR A 151 -19.80 0.15 -10.22
C THR A 151 -19.89 -0.78 -11.43
N ALA A 152 -20.53 -0.35 -12.51
CA ALA A 152 -20.62 -1.12 -13.75
C ALA A 152 -19.24 -1.40 -14.34
N ALA A 153 -18.37 -0.40 -14.40
CA ALA A 153 -17.00 -0.55 -14.87
C ALA A 153 -16.17 -1.52 -13.99
N LEU A 154 -16.31 -1.46 -12.66
CA LEU A 154 -15.69 -2.41 -11.73
C LEU A 154 -16.15 -3.84 -12.00
N LEU A 155 -17.45 -4.06 -12.22
CA LEU A 155 -18.00 -5.39 -12.53
C LEU A 155 -17.46 -5.92 -13.86
N ILE A 156 -17.34 -5.07 -14.88
CA ILE A 156 -16.76 -5.45 -16.18
C ILE A 156 -15.28 -5.83 -16.02
N VAL A 157 -14.49 -5.02 -15.33
CA VAL A 157 -13.08 -5.33 -15.05
C VAL A 157 -12.94 -6.65 -14.27
N ALA A 158 -13.79 -6.86 -13.26
CA ALA A 158 -13.81 -8.10 -12.48
C ALA A 158 -14.19 -9.30 -13.35
N ALA A 159 -15.20 -9.19 -14.20
CA ALA A 159 -15.64 -10.26 -15.13
C ALA A 159 -14.53 -10.65 -16.10
N ILE A 160 -13.87 -9.68 -16.74
CA ILE A 160 -12.76 -9.94 -17.68
C ILE A 160 -11.55 -10.55 -16.95
N THR A 161 -11.23 -10.05 -15.76
CA THR A 161 -10.16 -10.59 -14.92
C THR A 161 -10.45 -12.05 -14.52
N LEU A 162 -11.68 -12.34 -14.11
CA LEU A 162 -12.12 -13.69 -13.79
C LEU A 162 -12.09 -14.62 -15.00
N ALA A 163 -12.50 -14.13 -16.18
CA ALA A 163 -12.40 -14.87 -17.43
C ALA A 163 -10.93 -15.23 -17.74
N ALA A 164 -10.00 -14.28 -17.61
CA ALA A 164 -8.56 -14.53 -17.79
C ALA A 164 -8.03 -15.57 -16.78
N MET A 165 -8.51 -15.52 -15.53
CA MET A 165 -8.17 -16.51 -14.49
C MET A 165 -8.68 -17.91 -14.85
N ARG A 166 -9.93 -18.04 -15.27
CA ARG A 166 -10.56 -19.32 -15.65
C ARG A 166 -9.93 -19.92 -16.92
N LEU A 167 -9.58 -19.10 -17.89
CA LEU A 167 -8.95 -19.53 -19.13
C LEU A 167 -7.45 -19.90 -18.95
N GLY A 168 -6.91 -19.77 -17.77
CA GLY A 168 -5.55 -20.18 -17.46
C GLY A 168 -4.45 -19.39 -18.16
N THR A 169 -4.69 -18.13 -18.57
CA THR A 169 -3.75 -17.35 -19.36
C THR A 169 -2.42 -17.10 -18.62
N PRO A 170 -1.26 -17.15 -19.29
CA PRO A 170 0.03 -16.89 -18.65
C PRO A 170 0.06 -15.50 -18.02
N GLY A 171 0.54 -15.39 -16.77
CA GLY A 171 0.62 -14.11 -16.05
C GLY A 171 -0.72 -13.60 -15.47
N ARG A 172 -1.81 -14.38 -15.58
CA ARG A 172 -3.15 -14.01 -15.08
C ARG A 172 -3.15 -13.50 -13.64
N GLY A 173 -2.45 -14.18 -12.73
CA GLY A 173 -2.40 -13.79 -11.33
C GLY A 173 -1.74 -12.43 -11.11
N LEU A 174 -0.70 -12.10 -11.88
CA LEU A 174 -0.03 -10.81 -11.79
C LEU A 174 -0.91 -9.67 -12.35
N ARG A 175 -1.65 -9.92 -13.44
CA ARG A 175 -2.63 -8.97 -13.98
C ARG A 175 -3.79 -8.73 -13.00
N ALA A 176 -4.34 -9.79 -12.43
CA ALA A 176 -5.37 -9.68 -11.40
C ALA A 176 -4.86 -8.87 -10.18
N LEU A 177 -3.64 -9.14 -9.73
CA LEU A 177 -3.02 -8.41 -8.63
C LEU A 177 -2.83 -6.92 -8.95
N ALA A 178 -2.47 -6.57 -10.18
CA ALA A 178 -2.35 -5.18 -10.62
C ALA A 178 -3.70 -4.45 -10.67
N VAL A 179 -4.77 -5.15 -11.07
CA VAL A 179 -6.15 -4.62 -11.00
C VAL A 179 -6.55 -4.38 -9.54
N VAL A 180 -6.29 -5.34 -8.64
CA VAL A 180 -6.59 -5.19 -7.22
C VAL A 180 -5.81 -4.01 -6.62
N LEU A 181 -4.52 -3.84 -6.98
CA LEU A 181 -3.72 -2.69 -6.56
C LEU A 181 -4.32 -1.38 -7.05
N LEU A 182 -4.75 -1.29 -8.33
CA LEU A 182 -5.37 -0.08 -8.87
C LEU A 182 -6.65 0.27 -8.12
N VAL A 183 -7.53 -0.70 -7.91
CA VAL A 183 -8.78 -0.50 -7.15
C VAL A 183 -8.48 -0.09 -5.70
N ALA A 184 -7.49 -0.72 -5.06
CA ALA A 184 -7.08 -0.35 -3.70
C ALA A 184 -6.57 1.10 -3.63
N VAL A 185 -5.80 1.56 -4.63
CA VAL A 185 -5.34 2.98 -4.69
C VAL A 185 -6.52 3.93 -4.92
N MET A 186 -7.52 3.57 -5.73
CA MET A 186 -8.75 4.37 -5.90
C MET A 186 -9.52 4.48 -4.57
N ILE A 187 -9.69 3.38 -3.85
CA ILE A 187 -10.32 3.36 -2.52
C ILE A 187 -9.50 4.20 -1.53
N GLN A 188 -8.17 4.08 -1.55
CA GLN A 188 -7.27 4.86 -0.68
C GLN A 188 -7.42 6.36 -0.93
N GLY A 189 -7.56 6.78 -2.20
CA GLY A 189 -7.82 8.17 -2.57
C GLY A 189 -9.16 8.67 -2.04
N LEU A 190 -10.22 7.86 -2.17
CA LEU A 190 -11.53 8.19 -1.60
C LEU A 190 -11.50 8.28 -0.08
N LEU A 191 -10.87 7.33 0.61
CA LEU A 191 -10.72 7.36 2.07
C LEU A 191 -9.98 8.62 2.54
N GLY A 192 -8.94 9.03 1.82
CA GLY A 192 -8.21 10.28 2.11
C GLY A 192 -9.08 11.51 1.97
N GLY A 193 -9.94 11.55 0.97
CA GLY A 193 -10.87 12.65 0.74
C GLY A 193 -12.06 12.64 1.68
N LEU A 194 -12.67 11.48 1.90
CA LEU A 194 -13.77 11.34 2.86
C LEU A 194 -13.35 11.73 4.28
N ARG A 195 -12.07 11.53 4.64
CA ARG A 195 -11.53 12.02 5.90
C ARG A 195 -11.69 13.54 6.04
N VAL A 196 -11.47 14.31 4.97
CA VAL A 196 -11.66 15.78 5.00
C VAL A 196 -13.14 16.10 5.07
N TYR A 197 -13.95 15.48 4.21
CA TYR A 197 -15.37 15.74 4.07
C TYR A 197 -16.19 15.33 5.29
N LEU A 198 -15.90 14.18 5.89
CA LEU A 198 -16.67 13.60 7.00
C LEU A 198 -15.97 13.80 8.37
N ASN A 199 -14.96 14.67 8.46
CA ASN A 199 -14.20 14.87 9.69
C ASN A 199 -15.07 15.28 10.88
N ALA A 200 -16.13 16.07 10.64
CA ALA A 200 -17.07 16.49 11.69
C ALA A 200 -17.87 15.30 12.29
N LEU A 201 -18.11 14.24 11.50
CA LEU A 201 -18.88 13.06 11.92
C LEU A 201 -18.02 11.96 12.54
N PHE A 202 -16.84 11.68 11.93
CA PHE A 202 -16.00 10.52 12.26
C PHE A 202 -14.66 10.91 12.89
N GLY A 203 -14.34 12.20 12.98
CA GLY A 203 -13.11 12.68 13.60
C GLY A 203 -11.85 11.95 13.08
N THR A 204 -11.07 11.40 14.01
CA THR A 204 -9.79 10.73 13.70
C THR A 204 -9.92 9.27 13.24
N ASP A 205 -11.12 8.67 13.30
CA ASP A 205 -11.33 7.27 12.95
C ASP A 205 -11.04 7.01 11.47
N LEU A 206 -11.52 7.90 10.58
CA LEU A 206 -11.21 7.82 9.15
C LEU A 206 -9.71 7.99 8.88
N ALA A 207 -8.98 8.77 9.68
CA ALA A 207 -7.53 8.89 9.58
C ALA A 207 -6.83 7.57 9.96
N THR A 208 -7.34 6.89 10.98
CA THR A 208 -6.85 5.57 11.40
C THR A 208 -7.08 4.53 10.30
N ILE A 209 -8.29 4.47 9.74
CA ILE A 209 -8.66 3.56 8.65
C ILE A 209 -7.80 3.83 7.41
N HIS A 210 -7.66 5.11 7.01
CA HIS A 210 -6.81 5.52 5.89
C HIS A 210 -5.34 5.10 6.08
N GLY A 211 -4.80 5.27 7.28
CA GLY A 211 -3.44 4.87 7.64
C GLY A 211 -3.25 3.35 7.58
N ILE A 212 -4.20 2.56 8.08
CA ILE A 212 -4.15 1.09 8.04
C ILE A 212 -4.30 0.59 6.60
N PHE A 213 -5.26 1.12 5.85
CA PHE A 213 -5.51 0.71 4.46
C PHE A 213 -4.32 1.02 3.55
N SER A 214 -3.57 2.10 3.82
CA SER A 214 -2.35 2.41 3.09
C SER A 214 -1.33 1.27 3.12
N GLN A 215 -1.29 0.47 4.19
CA GLN A 215 -0.39 -0.67 4.31
C GLN A 215 -0.87 -1.87 3.48
N ILE A 216 -2.16 -2.01 3.25
CA ILE A 216 -2.69 -2.98 2.27
C ILE A 216 -2.21 -2.61 0.87
N VAL A 217 -2.24 -1.32 0.51
CA VAL A 217 -1.69 -0.82 -0.76
C VAL A 217 -0.20 -1.11 -0.87
N VAL A 218 0.59 -0.89 0.21
CA VAL A 218 2.02 -1.26 0.27
C VAL A 218 2.22 -2.75 0.00
N ALA A 219 1.47 -3.61 0.69
CA ALA A 219 1.58 -5.05 0.53
C ALA A 219 1.28 -5.49 -0.92
N LEU A 220 0.24 -4.92 -1.55
CA LEU A 220 -0.12 -5.18 -2.94
C LEU A 220 0.96 -4.68 -3.91
N ALA A 221 1.50 -3.47 -3.71
CA ALA A 221 2.55 -2.92 -4.54
C ALA A 221 3.85 -3.75 -4.46
N VAL A 222 4.24 -4.17 -3.25
CA VAL A 222 5.38 -5.09 -3.05
C VAL A 222 5.10 -6.45 -3.70
N ALA A 223 3.87 -6.96 -3.65
CA ALA A 223 3.50 -8.21 -4.29
C ALA A 223 3.60 -8.12 -5.83
N VAL A 224 3.19 -6.99 -6.44
CA VAL A 224 3.39 -6.74 -7.87
C VAL A 224 4.88 -6.65 -8.21
N LEU A 225 5.67 -5.95 -7.40
CA LEU A 225 7.13 -5.86 -7.59
C LEU A 225 7.79 -7.24 -7.53
N VAL A 226 7.48 -8.05 -6.54
CA VAL A 226 7.97 -9.44 -6.44
C VAL A 226 7.48 -10.26 -7.63
N GLY A 227 6.20 -10.12 -8.03
CA GLY A 227 5.60 -10.81 -9.16
C GLY A 227 6.24 -10.49 -10.52
N THR A 228 6.69 -9.24 -10.72
CA THR A 228 7.40 -8.80 -11.94
C THR A 228 8.89 -9.18 -11.95
N SER A 229 9.45 -9.52 -10.79
CA SER A 229 10.87 -9.87 -10.67
C SER A 229 11.16 -11.25 -11.27
N PRO A 230 12.24 -11.41 -12.07
CA PRO A 230 12.61 -12.69 -12.62
C PRO A 230 12.97 -13.70 -11.52
N ARG A 231 12.67 -14.98 -11.74
CA ARG A 231 13.25 -16.06 -10.94
C ARG A 231 14.71 -16.23 -11.37
N ARG A 232 15.64 -16.22 -10.44
CA ARG A 232 17.04 -16.53 -10.73
C ARG A 232 17.23 -18.05 -10.67
N MET A 233 17.76 -18.65 -11.74
CA MET A 233 17.98 -20.09 -11.83
C MET A 233 18.87 -20.64 -10.70
N ALA A 234 19.82 -19.84 -10.19
CA ALA A 234 20.70 -20.25 -9.08
C ALA A 234 19.95 -20.37 -7.73
N ASP A 235 18.78 -19.76 -7.60
CA ASP A 235 17.95 -19.81 -6.39
C ASP A 235 16.95 -20.99 -6.44
N ASP A 236 16.82 -21.69 -7.57
CA ASP A 236 15.81 -22.75 -7.78
C ASP A 236 16.10 -24.04 -6.98
N LEU A 237 17.31 -24.22 -6.46
CA LEU A 237 17.71 -25.38 -5.65
C LEU A 237 17.33 -25.25 -4.16
N TRP A 238 17.01 -24.05 -3.69
CA TRP A 238 16.65 -23.85 -2.31
C TRP A 238 15.13 -24.06 -2.10
N ALA A 239 14.79 -25.04 -1.28
CA ALA A 239 13.40 -25.36 -0.95
C ALA A 239 13.13 -25.02 0.53
N PRO A 240 12.30 -24.01 0.82
CA PRO A 240 11.97 -23.66 2.20
C PRO A 240 11.12 -24.74 2.87
N SER A 241 11.42 -25.03 4.14
CA SER A 241 10.60 -25.93 4.95
C SER A 241 9.21 -25.31 5.20
N ARG A 242 8.22 -26.15 5.54
CA ARG A 242 6.89 -25.66 5.95
C ARG A 242 6.99 -24.72 7.16
N ARG A 243 7.95 -24.97 8.06
CA ARG A 243 8.22 -24.14 9.23
C ARG A 243 8.76 -22.76 8.82
N THR A 244 9.71 -22.71 7.88
CA THR A 244 10.24 -21.47 7.32
C THR A 244 9.15 -20.61 6.69
N ILE A 245 8.29 -21.22 5.86
CA ILE A 245 7.16 -20.55 5.22
C ILE A 245 6.20 -19.98 6.29
N ARG A 246 5.84 -20.81 7.28
CA ARG A 246 4.93 -20.37 8.35
C ARG A 246 5.50 -19.18 9.10
N TRP A 247 6.78 -19.21 9.50
CA TRP A 247 7.37 -18.11 10.24
C TRP A 247 7.55 -16.85 9.41
N ALA A 248 7.81 -16.95 8.10
CA ALA A 248 7.82 -15.78 7.21
C ALA A 248 6.43 -15.10 7.15
N ILE A 249 5.36 -15.88 7.06
CA ILE A 249 3.98 -15.37 7.08
C ILE A 249 3.63 -14.79 8.45
N VAL A 250 3.93 -15.50 9.54
CA VAL A 250 3.66 -15.05 10.91
C VAL A 250 4.38 -13.73 11.19
N THR A 251 5.66 -13.60 10.77
CA THR A 251 6.41 -12.35 10.95
C THR A 251 5.71 -11.19 10.22
N ALA A 252 5.29 -11.38 8.97
CA ALA A 252 4.57 -10.35 8.23
C ALA A 252 3.24 -9.97 8.88
N ALA A 253 2.49 -10.96 9.40
CA ALA A 253 1.21 -10.75 10.09
C ALA A 253 1.39 -10.01 11.42
N VAL A 254 2.39 -10.37 12.23
CA VAL A 254 2.69 -9.70 13.51
C VAL A 254 3.14 -8.27 13.27
N VAL A 255 3.99 -8.03 12.25
CA VAL A 255 4.38 -6.66 11.85
C VAL A 255 3.17 -5.85 11.40
N PHE A 256 2.24 -6.44 10.65
CA PHE A 256 0.99 -5.76 10.27
C PHE A 256 0.15 -5.40 11.51
N GLY A 257 0.00 -6.33 12.46
CA GLY A 257 -0.66 -6.05 13.74
C GLY A 257 0.00 -4.90 14.51
N GLN A 258 1.34 -4.83 14.50
CA GLN A 258 2.10 -3.72 15.10
C GLN A 258 1.82 -2.39 14.41
N VAL A 259 1.69 -2.37 13.09
CA VAL A 259 1.33 -1.16 12.33
C VAL A 259 -0.10 -0.72 12.68
N ILE A 260 -1.05 -1.65 12.79
CA ILE A 260 -2.44 -1.34 13.21
C ILE A 260 -2.45 -0.68 14.58
N THR A 261 -1.77 -1.29 15.58
CA THR A 261 -1.73 -0.71 16.94
C THR A 261 -1.01 0.63 16.96
N GLY A 262 0.00 0.83 16.11
CA GLY A 262 0.66 2.12 15.92
C GLY A 262 -0.26 3.19 15.34
N ALA A 263 -1.10 2.84 14.37
CA ALA A 263 -2.11 3.73 13.80
C ALA A 263 -3.17 4.12 14.85
N VAL A 264 -3.66 3.15 15.61
CA VAL A 264 -4.60 3.39 16.71
C VAL A 264 -3.97 4.32 17.75
N LEU A 265 -2.74 4.02 18.22
CA LEU A 265 -2.00 4.86 19.19
C LEU A 265 -1.79 6.29 18.67
N ARG A 266 -1.65 6.47 17.37
CA ARG A 266 -1.41 7.77 16.75
C ARG A 266 -2.65 8.64 16.64
N HIS A 267 -3.81 8.03 16.37
CA HIS A 267 -5.04 8.72 16.00
C HIS A 267 -6.13 8.66 17.08
N THR A 268 -6.00 7.80 18.08
CA THR A 268 -7.00 7.66 19.14
C THR A 268 -6.39 7.93 20.52
N THR A 269 -7.26 8.18 21.50
CA THR A 269 -6.90 8.35 22.91
C THR A 269 -7.08 7.07 23.73
N SER A 270 -7.17 5.92 23.08
CA SER A 270 -7.38 4.64 23.75
C SER A 270 -6.27 4.32 24.77
N PRO A 271 -6.59 4.04 26.03
CA PRO A 271 -5.60 3.69 27.06
C PRO A 271 -4.95 2.32 26.81
N LEU A 272 -5.57 1.47 25.99
CA LEU A 272 -5.03 0.16 25.61
C LEU A 272 -4.02 0.27 24.47
N GLY A 273 -4.11 1.30 23.63
CA GLY A 273 -3.24 1.49 22.46
C GLY A 273 -1.75 1.42 22.80
N PRO A 274 -1.24 2.20 23.78
CA PRO A 274 0.15 2.17 24.18
C PRO A 274 0.63 0.79 24.65
N ARG A 275 -0.19 0.10 25.47
CA ARG A 275 0.16 -1.22 26.03
C ARG A 275 0.23 -2.28 24.93
N LEU A 276 -0.76 -2.34 24.06
CA LEU A 276 -0.80 -3.29 22.95
C LEU A 276 0.36 -3.06 21.97
N HIS A 277 0.65 -1.80 21.65
CA HIS A 277 1.77 -1.44 20.77
C HIS A 277 3.11 -1.90 21.36
N LEU A 278 3.33 -1.69 22.66
CA LEU A 278 4.54 -2.14 23.34
C LEU A 278 4.66 -3.67 23.38
N LEU A 279 3.59 -4.38 23.75
CA LEU A 279 3.57 -5.85 23.77
C LEU A 279 3.83 -6.45 22.39
N LEU A 280 3.20 -5.92 21.34
CA LEU A 280 3.44 -6.38 19.98
C LEU A 280 4.84 -6.06 19.48
N ALA A 281 5.51 -5.00 19.96
CA ALA A 281 6.90 -4.72 19.62
C ALA A 281 7.84 -5.87 20.05
N PHE A 282 7.65 -6.45 21.24
CA PHE A 282 8.39 -7.65 21.67
C PHE A 282 8.08 -8.85 20.76
N ALA A 283 6.82 -9.03 20.37
CA ALA A 283 6.43 -10.10 19.44
C ALA A 283 7.08 -9.93 18.05
N VAL A 284 7.20 -8.69 17.54
CA VAL A 284 7.92 -8.40 16.28
C VAL A 284 9.39 -8.78 16.40
N VAL A 285 10.07 -8.38 17.48
CA VAL A 285 11.47 -8.75 17.72
C VAL A 285 11.63 -10.27 17.76
N ALA A 286 10.80 -10.96 18.55
CA ALA A 286 10.85 -12.42 18.68
C ALA A 286 10.60 -13.12 17.33
N ALA A 287 9.55 -12.70 16.57
CA ALA A 287 9.24 -13.26 15.26
C ALA A 287 10.39 -13.03 14.25
N THR A 288 11.02 -11.84 14.29
CA THR A 288 12.17 -11.50 13.45
C THR A 288 13.37 -12.41 13.75
N ILE A 289 13.67 -12.67 15.02
CA ILE A 289 14.75 -13.59 15.42
C ILE A 289 14.45 -15.01 14.96
N VAL A 290 13.22 -15.48 15.16
CA VAL A 290 12.83 -16.84 14.78
C VAL A 290 12.90 -17.03 13.25
N VAL A 291 12.34 -16.12 12.46
CA VAL A 291 12.43 -16.21 10.99
C VAL A 291 13.87 -16.09 10.50
N GLY A 292 14.69 -15.27 11.17
CA GLY A 292 16.11 -15.14 10.86
C GLY A 292 16.88 -16.45 11.02
N ARG A 293 16.59 -17.23 12.07
CA ARG A 293 17.15 -18.57 12.31
C ARG A 293 16.69 -19.57 11.24
N GLN A 294 15.40 -19.53 10.83
CA GLN A 294 14.86 -20.39 9.78
C GLN A 294 15.47 -20.11 8.38
N LEU A 295 16.07 -18.95 8.21
CA LEU A 295 16.68 -18.48 6.95
C LEU A 295 18.22 -18.48 7.00
N ALA A 296 18.84 -19.34 7.83
CA ALA A 296 20.29 -19.40 7.95
C ALA A 296 20.96 -19.74 6.62
N ASP A 297 20.46 -20.76 5.93
CA ASP A 297 20.99 -21.30 4.67
C ASP A 297 20.30 -20.74 3.42
N ALA A 298 19.55 -19.63 3.57
CA ALA A 298 18.81 -19.05 2.46
C ALA A 298 19.73 -18.39 1.41
N PRO A 299 19.32 -18.37 0.12
CA PRO A 299 20.06 -17.72 -0.96
C PRO A 299 20.37 -16.25 -0.69
N ARG A 300 21.39 -15.72 -1.39
CA ARG A 300 21.87 -14.33 -1.18
C ARG A 300 20.76 -13.27 -1.21
N ALA A 301 19.79 -13.42 -2.12
CA ALA A 301 18.69 -12.47 -2.25
C ALA A 301 17.81 -12.44 -0.99
N ILE A 302 17.43 -13.62 -0.47
CA ILE A 302 16.63 -13.76 0.77
C ILE A 302 17.44 -13.32 1.99
N ARG A 303 18.74 -13.66 2.02
CA ARG A 303 19.65 -13.23 3.09
C ARG A 303 19.76 -11.71 3.17
N ARG A 304 19.77 -10.98 2.04
CA ARG A 304 19.73 -9.51 2.04
C ARG A 304 18.44 -8.97 2.68
N LEU A 305 17.29 -9.54 2.34
CA LEU A 305 16.01 -9.16 2.96
C LEU A 305 15.99 -9.48 4.45
N LYS A 306 16.54 -10.64 4.87
CA LYS A 306 16.73 -10.99 6.28
C LYS A 306 17.56 -9.95 7.01
N ILE A 307 18.72 -9.58 6.49
CA ILE A 307 19.61 -8.57 7.10
C ILE A 307 18.91 -7.22 7.19
N ALA A 308 18.25 -6.78 6.12
CA ALA A 308 17.49 -5.54 6.10
C ALA A 308 16.38 -5.54 7.16
N LEU A 309 15.63 -6.65 7.30
CA LEU A 309 14.59 -6.79 8.32
C LEU A 309 15.15 -6.60 9.74
N HIS A 310 16.26 -7.29 10.07
CA HIS A 310 16.88 -7.21 11.40
C HIS A 310 17.44 -5.81 11.68
N ALA A 311 18.13 -5.20 10.71
CA ALA A 311 18.67 -3.85 10.84
C ALA A 311 17.56 -2.81 11.06
N LEU A 312 16.49 -2.88 10.24
CA LEU A 312 15.35 -1.98 10.39
C LEU A 312 14.62 -2.17 11.73
N VAL A 313 14.46 -3.41 12.21
CA VAL A 313 13.85 -3.67 13.52
C VAL A 313 14.74 -3.12 14.64
N GLY A 314 16.07 -3.24 14.54
CA GLY A 314 16.99 -2.62 15.49
C GLY A 314 16.85 -1.10 15.55
N VAL A 315 16.85 -0.43 14.38
CA VAL A 315 16.61 1.03 14.28
C VAL A 315 15.23 1.40 14.82
N GLN A 316 14.20 0.60 14.51
CA GLN A 316 12.82 0.85 14.95
C GLN A 316 12.67 0.81 16.47
N VAL A 317 13.39 -0.11 17.15
CA VAL A 317 13.38 -0.20 18.62
C VAL A 317 13.97 1.08 19.22
N LEU A 318 15.12 1.55 18.72
CA LEU A 318 15.74 2.79 19.18
C LEU A 318 14.82 4.00 18.97
N LEU A 319 14.30 4.18 17.73
CA LEU A 319 13.35 5.24 17.43
C LEU A 319 12.06 5.11 18.26
N GLY A 320 11.65 3.88 18.58
CA GLY A 320 10.45 3.60 19.38
C GLY A 320 10.60 4.04 20.83
N VAL A 321 11.76 3.80 21.43
CA VAL A 321 12.07 4.25 22.81
C VAL A 321 12.04 5.78 22.87
N GLU A 322 12.72 6.46 21.94
CA GLU A 322 12.75 7.92 21.88
C GLU A 322 11.35 8.51 21.61
N ALA A 323 10.59 7.94 20.68
CA ALA A 323 9.23 8.37 20.39
C ALA A 323 8.28 8.18 21.58
N TRP A 324 8.49 7.11 22.36
CA TRP A 324 7.73 6.85 23.58
C TRP A 324 8.06 7.86 24.67
N LEU A 325 9.34 8.10 24.93
CA LEU A 325 9.80 9.10 25.90
C LEU A 325 9.31 10.49 25.52
N SER A 326 9.47 10.89 24.26
CA SER A 326 8.96 12.18 23.74
C SER A 326 7.44 12.35 23.94
N LYS A 327 6.66 11.28 23.90
CA LYS A 327 5.21 11.36 24.02
C LYS A 327 4.71 11.25 25.45
N PHE A 328 5.32 10.43 26.30
CA PHE A 328 4.75 9.99 27.58
C PHE A 328 5.58 10.33 28.82
N ALA A 329 6.82 10.85 28.68
CA ALA A 329 7.67 11.16 29.82
C ALA A 329 7.04 12.13 30.85
N GLU A 330 6.21 13.06 30.39
CA GLU A 330 5.52 14.05 31.22
C GLU A 330 4.06 13.66 31.54
N GLY A 331 3.66 12.44 31.20
CA GLY A 331 2.31 11.93 31.38
C GLY A 331 1.36 12.19 30.21
N PRO A 332 0.24 11.44 30.12
CA PRO A 332 -0.69 11.50 28.98
C PRO A 332 -1.40 12.84 28.82
N ALA A 333 -1.70 13.53 29.91
CA ALA A 333 -2.40 14.82 29.90
C ALA A 333 -1.53 15.93 29.32
N ALA A 334 -0.25 16.00 29.73
CA ALA A 334 0.71 16.97 29.20
C ALA A 334 0.97 16.78 27.71
N ALA A 335 0.99 15.54 27.23
CA ALA A 335 1.19 15.21 25.82
C ALA A 335 0.10 15.75 24.89
N ALA A 336 -1.14 15.90 25.38
CA ALA A 336 -2.28 16.41 24.58
C ALA A 336 -2.15 17.91 24.28
N PHE A 337 -1.59 18.68 25.21
CA PHE A 337 -1.47 20.15 25.13
C PHE A 337 -0.09 20.62 24.65
N ARG A 338 0.89 19.72 24.56
CA ARG A 338 2.24 20.06 24.17
C ARG A 338 2.33 20.49 22.70
N ARG A 339 2.99 21.61 22.45
CA ARG A 339 3.34 22.05 21.10
C ARG A 339 4.33 21.03 20.48
N VAL A 340 4.01 20.56 19.29
CA VAL A 340 4.90 19.63 18.54
C VAL A 340 6.12 20.41 18.06
N THR A 341 7.31 20.03 18.50
CA THR A 341 8.56 20.59 17.99
C THR A 341 8.94 19.93 16.65
N GLU A 342 9.84 20.57 15.90
CA GLU A 342 10.41 19.99 14.67
C GLU A 342 11.08 18.64 14.94
N ALA A 343 11.82 18.54 16.05
CA ALA A 343 12.49 17.31 16.47
C ALA A 343 11.48 16.19 16.77
N ASP A 344 10.41 16.49 17.51
CA ASP A 344 9.33 15.53 17.78
C ASP A 344 8.67 15.05 16.50
N ALA A 345 8.38 15.98 15.57
CA ALA A 345 7.76 15.63 14.29
C ALA A 345 8.69 14.76 13.43
N ALA A 346 9.98 15.10 13.37
CA ALA A 346 10.99 14.32 12.65
C ALA A 346 11.13 12.90 13.23
N LEU A 347 11.24 12.79 14.55
CA LEU A 347 11.35 11.51 15.26
C LEU A 347 10.13 10.60 15.02
N ARG A 348 8.93 11.14 15.19
CA ARG A 348 7.68 10.39 14.96
C ARG A 348 7.52 9.99 13.49
N THR A 349 7.93 10.85 12.56
CA THR A 349 7.93 10.56 11.13
C THR A 349 8.93 9.44 10.80
N ALA A 350 10.16 9.51 11.31
CA ALA A 350 11.19 8.49 11.13
C ALA A 350 10.74 7.13 11.69
N HIS A 351 10.20 7.10 12.93
CA HIS A 351 9.65 5.89 13.53
C HIS A 351 8.53 5.29 12.69
N THR A 352 7.60 6.10 12.20
CA THR A 352 6.48 5.64 11.37
C THR A 352 6.96 5.06 10.04
N LEU A 353 7.86 5.78 9.34
CA LEU A 353 8.36 5.36 8.03
C LEU A 353 9.21 4.09 8.12
N THR A 354 10.04 3.97 9.16
CA THR A 354 10.82 2.75 9.44
C THR A 354 9.88 1.57 9.70
N GLY A 355 8.79 1.75 10.45
CA GLY A 355 7.76 0.73 10.65
C GLY A 355 7.12 0.26 9.33
N TYR A 356 6.85 1.18 8.41
CA TYR A 356 6.32 0.85 7.08
C TYR A 356 7.36 0.11 6.22
N ALA A 357 8.64 0.48 6.32
CA ALA A 357 9.73 -0.23 5.64
C ALA A 357 9.89 -1.66 6.17
N ILE A 358 9.81 -1.87 7.49
CA ILE A 358 9.80 -3.20 8.10
C ILE A 358 8.67 -4.04 7.54
N PHE A 359 7.46 -3.49 7.45
CA PHE A 359 6.31 -4.20 6.91
C PHE A 359 6.52 -4.58 5.44
N ALA A 360 6.98 -3.65 4.61
CA ALA A 360 7.27 -3.91 3.20
C ALA A 360 8.33 -5.00 3.01
N VAL A 361 9.40 -4.99 3.82
CA VAL A 361 10.45 -6.01 3.78
C VAL A 361 9.93 -7.36 4.28
N ALA A 362 9.11 -7.38 5.34
CA ALA A 362 8.52 -8.62 5.88
C ALA A 362 7.56 -9.27 4.86
N ILE A 363 6.69 -8.48 4.20
CA ILE A 363 5.83 -8.94 3.11
C ILE A 363 6.67 -9.43 1.92
N GLY A 364 7.68 -8.67 1.50
CA GLY A 364 8.59 -9.05 0.42
C GLY A 364 9.29 -10.37 0.72
N LEU A 365 9.80 -10.54 1.93
CA LEU A 365 10.44 -11.77 2.40
C LEU A 365 9.46 -12.96 2.34
N ALA A 366 8.24 -12.81 2.89
CA ALA A 366 7.23 -13.85 2.89
C ALA A 366 6.85 -14.28 1.46
N LEU A 367 6.66 -13.31 0.56
CA LEU A 367 6.31 -13.57 -0.84
C LEU A 367 7.45 -14.26 -1.61
N VAL A 368 8.70 -13.84 -1.38
CA VAL A 368 9.86 -14.49 -2.02
C VAL A 368 10.04 -15.91 -1.50
N VAL A 369 9.90 -16.16 -0.20
CA VAL A 369 9.93 -17.51 0.39
C VAL A 369 8.80 -18.38 -0.16
N LEU A 370 7.57 -17.88 -0.26
CA LEU A 370 6.43 -18.59 -0.85
C LEU A 370 6.66 -18.95 -2.33
N ARG A 371 7.34 -18.10 -3.06
CA ARG A 371 7.65 -18.30 -4.47
C ARG A 371 8.58 -19.50 -4.72
N HIS A 372 9.49 -19.79 -3.77
CA HIS A 372 10.38 -20.94 -3.83
C HIS A 372 9.66 -22.28 -3.52
N ARG A 373 8.52 -22.25 -2.82
CA ARG A 373 7.70 -23.45 -2.58
C ARG A 373 7.11 -24.04 -3.88
N VAL A 374 6.86 -23.19 -4.88
CA VAL A 374 6.16 -23.57 -6.12
C VAL A 374 7.12 -24.03 -7.23
N ALA A 375 8.45 -24.03 -6.99
CA ALA A 375 9.40 -24.55 -7.96
C ALA A 375 9.19 -26.07 -8.09
N PRO A 376 8.92 -26.60 -9.30
CA PRO A 376 8.82 -28.04 -9.48
C PRO A 376 10.18 -28.65 -9.15
N THR A 377 10.23 -29.60 -8.24
CA THR A 377 11.36 -30.49 -8.07
C THR A 377 11.53 -31.22 -9.39
N ARG A 378 12.50 -30.83 -10.23
CA ARG A 378 12.95 -31.67 -11.33
C ARG A 378 13.39 -32.99 -10.69
N SER A 379 12.62 -34.04 -10.92
CA SER A 379 12.98 -35.37 -10.50
C SER A 379 14.29 -35.75 -11.21
N PRO A 380 15.35 -36.18 -10.51
CA PRO A 380 16.59 -36.64 -11.15
C PRO A 380 16.41 -37.90 -12.01
N LYS A 381 15.19 -38.47 -12.07
CA LYS A 381 14.92 -39.73 -12.73
C LYS A 381 14.79 -39.66 -14.26
N SER A 382 14.86 -38.51 -14.91
CA SER A 382 14.76 -38.42 -16.37
C SER A 382 16.07 -38.52 -17.13
N ASP A 383 17.25 -38.37 -16.47
CA ASP A 383 18.54 -38.40 -17.16
C ASP A 383 19.18 -39.80 -17.23
N ILE A 384 18.62 -40.80 -16.52
CA ILE A 384 19.20 -42.15 -16.54
C ILE A 384 18.64 -43.02 -17.70
N ARG A 385 17.58 -42.61 -18.37
CA ARG A 385 17.05 -43.37 -19.54
C ARG A 385 17.81 -43.16 -20.85
N GLY A 386 18.71 -42.18 -20.93
CA GLY A 386 19.52 -41.89 -22.14
C GLY A 386 20.85 -42.61 -22.20
N LEU A 387 21.29 -43.32 -21.15
CA LEU A 387 22.61 -43.95 -21.09
C LEU A 387 22.61 -45.48 -21.29
N ARG A 388 21.50 -46.09 -21.66
CA ARG A 388 21.48 -47.52 -22.06
C ARG A 388 21.19 -47.62 -23.54
N GLN A 389 22.20 -47.50 -24.37
CA GLN A 389 22.38 -48.20 -25.67
C GLN A 389 23.66 -47.67 -26.32
N VAL A 390 24.80 -48.10 -25.82
CA VAL A 390 26.03 -48.21 -26.66
C VAL A 390 26.24 -49.69 -26.86
N PRO A 391 26.13 -50.24 -28.08
CA PRO A 391 26.51 -51.61 -28.36
C PRO A 391 28.02 -51.72 -28.22
N VAL A 392 28.47 -52.65 -27.40
CA VAL A 392 29.88 -53.08 -27.40
C VAL A 392 30.06 -53.99 -28.61
N GLU A 393 30.66 -53.49 -29.69
CA GLU A 393 31.24 -54.40 -30.76
C GLU A 393 32.47 -55.09 -30.21
N VAL A 394 32.35 -56.40 -30.07
CA VAL A 394 33.49 -57.31 -29.82
C VAL A 394 34.15 -57.53 -31.13
N VAL A 395 35.39 -57.04 -31.34
CA VAL A 395 36.29 -57.42 -32.41
C VAL A 395 37.06 -58.62 -31.92
N VAL A 396 36.90 -59.78 -32.63
CA VAL A 396 37.72 -60.97 -32.54
C VAL A 396 38.88 -60.83 -33.50
#